data_ec06267df69ea5e14070a63d8a195d63
#
_entry.id   ec06267df69ea5e14070a63d8a195d63
#
_cell.length_a   1.000
_cell.length_b   1.000
_cell.length_c   1.000
_cell.angle_alpha   90.00
_cell.angle_beta   90.00
_cell.angle_gamma   90.00
#
_symmetry.space_group_name_H-M   'P 1'
#
loop_
_entity.id
_entity.type
_entity.pdbx_description
1 polymer ?
#
loop_
_entity_poly.entity_id
_entity_poly.type
_entity_poly.pdbx_seq_one_letter_code
_entity_poly.pdbx_strand_id
1 'polypeptide(L)'
;MRILYAEDERDLNDLVTRRLVAEGYGVDSCLDGQQAWDYLQAADYDAAILDIMMPHLDGLSVLKKLRAAGKTTPVLLLTARDAIADRVAGLDSGANDYLVKPFALEELSARLRVLTRSQFGAGDSRLVAGDLTLDTGTRRVKRGGAEIVLSAREYALLEYLMHNKGIVLSREKIENHVWNFDYEGGTNVVDVYIRYLRKKIDDGHERKLIHTVRGMGYVLREETP
;
A
#
# COMPACT_ATOMS: atom_id res chain seq x y z
N MET A 1 2.38 0.67 -2.50
CA MET A 1 1.25 -0.06 -1.88
C MET A 1 -0.05 0.53 -2.35
N ARG A 2 -1.02 -0.32 -2.67
CA ARG A 2 -2.33 0.07 -3.19
C ARG A 2 -3.42 -0.10 -2.14
N ILE A 3 -4.18 0.95 -1.88
CA ILE A 3 -5.18 1.02 -0.81
C ILE A 3 -6.55 1.28 -1.43
N LEU A 4 -7.55 0.51 -1.02
CA LEU A 4 -8.95 0.87 -1.24
C LEU A 4 -9.43 1.73 -0.07
N TYR A 5 -10.09 2.83 -0.36
CA TYR A 5 -10.73 3.68 0.65
C TYR A 5 -12.19 3.93 0.30
N ALA A 6 -13.10 3.50 1.16
CA ALA A 6 -14.54 3.67 1.00
C ALA A 6 -15.12 4.50 2.15
N GLU A 7 -15.74 5.62 1.82
CA GLU A 7 -16.28 6.63 2.75
C GLU A 7 -17.32 7.46 2.00
N ASP A 8 -18.54 7.55 2.50
CA ASP A 8 -19.64 8.25 1.83
C ASP A 8 -19.61 9.76 2.02
N GLU A 9 -18.97 10.25 3.09
CA GLU A 9 -18.77 11.70 3.32
C GLU A 9 -17.66 12.22 2.39
N ARG A 10 -18.05 12.94 1.34
CA ARG A 10 -17.16 13.39 0.26
C ARG A 10 -15.96 14.20 0.77
N ASP A 11 -16.18 15.13 1.69
CA ASP A 11 -15.11 16.00 2.21
C ASP A 11 -14.06 15.18 2.97
N LEU A 12 -14.49 14.21 3.77
CA LEU A 12 -13.60 13.30 4.48
C LEU A 12 -12.90 12.35 3.50
N ASN A 13 -13.62 11.81 2.51
CA ASN A 13 -13.06 10.96 1.48
C ASN A 13 -11.93 11.67 0.72
N ASP A 14 -12.18 12.90 0.25
CA ASP A 14 -11.20 13.71 -0.45
C ASP A 14 -9.98 14.05 0.43
N LEU A 15 -10.21 14.39 1.69
CA LEU A 15 -9.15 14.75 2.64
C LEU A 15 -8.21 13.57 2.90
N VAL A 16 -8.77 12.42 3.22
CA VAL A 16 -8.01 11.19 3.50
C VAL A 16 -7.29 10.70 2.24
N THR A 17 -7.97 10.69 1.10
CA THR A 17 -7.38 10.28 -0.18
C THR A 17 -6.15 11.13 -0.51
N ARG A 18 -6.26 12.48 -0.43
CA ARG A 18 -5.11 13.38 -0.66
C ARG A 18 -3.96 13.11 0.31
N ARG A 19 -4.26 12.86 1.57
CA ARG A 19 -3.23 12.55 2.58
C ARG A 19 -2.49 11.27 2.23
N LEU A 20 -3.21 10.20 1.93
CA LEU A 20 -2.61 8.90 1.60
C LEU A 20 -1.80 8.96 0.28
N VAL A 21 -2.31 9.66 -0.73
CA VAL A 21 -1.57 9.89 -1.99
C VAL A 21 -0.28 10.69 -1.75
N ALA A 22 -0.32 11.72 -0.90
CA ALA A 22 0.88 12.48 -0.51
C ALA A 22 1.90 11.62 0.25
N GLU A 23 1.45 10.60 0.96
CA GLU A 23 2.31 9.60 1.59
C GLU A 23 2.81 8.52 0.61
N GLY A 24 2.40 8.55 -0.66
CA GLY A 24 2.90 7.67 -1.72
C GLY A 24 2.09 6.40 -1.94
N TYR A 25 0.94 6.25 -1.29
CA TYR A 25 0.02 5.17 -1.61
C TYR A 25 -0.65 5.38 -2.97
N GLY A 26 -0.89 4.29 -3.72
CA GLY A 26 -1.91 4.26 -4.75
C GLY A 26 -3.27 4.10 -4.08
N VAL A 27 -4.17 5.07 -4.24
CA VAL A 27 -5.47 5.04 -3.57
C VAL A 27 -6.57 4.99 -4.61
N ASP A 28 -7.39 3.94 -4.53
CA ASP A 28 -8.69 3.91 -5.18
C ASP A 28 -9.74 4.28 -4.15
N SER A 29 -10.51 5.32 -4.39
CA SER A 29 -11.53 5.78 -3.46
C SER A 29 -12.93 5.63 -4.04
N CYS A 30 -13.91 5.34 -3.19
CA CYS A 30 -15.31 5.25 -3.56
C CYS A 30 -16.21 5.76 -2.42
N LEU A 31 -17.49 6.01 -2.77
CA LEU A 31 -18.44 6.67 -1.87
C LEU A 31 -19.52 5.73 -1.33
N ASP A 32 -19.46 4.45 -1.67
CA ASP A 32 -20.42 3.46 -1.19
C ASP A 32 -19.83 2.05 -1.13
N GLY A 33 -20.45 1.17 -0.37
CA GLY A 33 -19.96 -0.18 -0.16
C GLY A 33 -20.15 -1.12 -1.35
N GLN A 34 -21.07 -0.85 -2.27
CA GLN A 34 -21.18 -1.66 -3.49
C GLN A 34 -20.00 -1.42 -4.41
N GLN A 35 -19.63 -0.15 -4.64
CA GLN A 35 -18.42 0.19 -5.39
C GLN A 35 -17.16 -0.38 -4.72
N ALA A 36 -17.08 -0.31 -3.38
CA ALA A 36 -15.97 -0.91 -2.64
C ALA A 36 -15.87 -2.41 -2.91
N TRP A 37 -16.98 -3.12 -2.91
CA TRP A 37 -17.00 -4.54 -3.23
C TRP A 37 -16.57 -4.82 -4.66
N ASP A 38 -17.05 -4.06 -5.63
CA ASP A 38 -16.70 -4.21 -7.04
C ASP A 38 -15.18 -4.01 -7.27
N TYR A 39 -14.58 -3.00 -6.63
CA TYR A 39 -13.14 -2.78 -6.66
C TYR A 39 -12.35 -3.93 -6.04
N LEU A 40 -12.80 -4.45 -4.88
CA LEU A 40 -12.15 -5.60 -4.22
C LEU A 40 -12.25 -6.90 -5.04
N GLN A 41 -13.24 -7.02 -5.92
CA GLN A 41 -13.32 -8.14 -6.86
C GLN A 41 -12.38 -7.96 -8.06
N ALA A 42 -12.28 -6.73 -8.58
CA ALA A 42 -11.57 -6.43 -9.81
C ALA A 42 -10.04 -6.36 -9.63
N ALA A 43 -9.56 -6.03 -8.42
CA ALA A 43 -8.14 -5.86 -8.16
C ALA A 43 -7.72 -6.36 -6.77
N ASP A 44 -6.40 -6.54 -6.60
CA ASP A 44 -5.80 -6.83 -5.31
C ASP A 44 -5.32 -5.55 -4.63
N TYR A 45 -5.57 -5.45 -3.33
CA TYR A 45 -5.21 -4.32 -2.48
C TYR A 45 -4.34 -4.80 -1.31
N ASP A 46 -3.38 -3.96 -0.92
CA ASP A 46 -2.53 -4.21 0.26
C ASP A 46 -3.27 -3.94 1.56
N ALA A 47 -4.28 -3.08 1.54
CA ALA A 47 -5.26 -2.90 2.62
C ALA A 47 -6.53 -2.23 2.09
N ALA A 48 -7.62 -2.39 2.81
CA ALA A 48 -8.85 -1.65 2.61
C ALA A 48 -9.21 -0.86 3.87
N ILE A 49 -9.63 0.39 3.69
CA ILE A 49 -10.19 1.24 4.73
C ILE A 49 -11.67 1.40 4.38
N LEU A 50 -12.55 0.94 5.26
CA LEU A 50 -13.99 0.91 5.00
C LEU A 50 -14.73 1.62 6.13
N ASP A 51 -15.52 2.65 5.80
CA ASP A 51 -16.53 3.12 6.74
C ASP A 51 -17.58 2.05 6.96
N ILE A 52 -18.02 1.89 8.19
CA ILE A 52 -19.13 0.98 8.52
C ILE A 52 -20.43 1.52 7.93
N MET A 53 -20.68 2.81 8.08
CA MET A 53 -21.95 3.44 7.71
C MET A 53 -21.90 3.99 6.28
N MET A 54 -22.13 3.14 5.29
CA MET A 54 -22.17 3.53 3.88
C MET A 54 -23.50 3.14 3.23
N PRO A 55 -23.95 3.89 2.20
CA PRO A 55 -25.11 3.54 1.41
C PRO A 55 -24.90 2.25 0.59
N HIS A 56 -25.99 1.63 0.18
CA HIS A 56 -26.11 0.41 -0.62
C HIS A 56 -25.59 -0.85 0.09
N LEU A 57 -24.34 -0.85 0.54
CA LEU A 57 -23.74 -1.95 1.28
C LEU A 57 -22.87 -1.40 2.40
N ASP A 58 -23.15 -1.76 3.65
CA ASP A 58 -22.35 -1.34 4.81
C ASP A 58 -20.96 -2.00 4.82
N GLY A 59 -20.00 -1.36 5.49
CA GLY A 59 -18.61 -1.82 5.51
C GLY A 59 -18.41 -3.20 6.16
N LEU A 60 -19.24 -3.57 7.14
CA LEU A 60 -19.22 -4.91 7.74
C LEU A 60 -19.68 -5.97 6.75
N SER A 61 -20.69 -5.66 5.94
CA SER A 61 -21.18 -6.54 4.88
C SER A 61 -20.14 -6.69 3.76
N VAL A 62 -19.42 -5.62 3.39
CA VAL A 62 -18.28 -5.69 2.47
C VAL A 62 -17.21 -6.63 3.03
N LEU A 63 -16.82 -6.47 4.30
CA LEU A 63 -15.83 -7.31 4.96
C LEU A 63 -16.25 -8.79 4.96
N LYS A 64 -17.50 -9.10 5.33
CA LYS A 64 -18.02 -10.46 5.33
C LYS A 64 -17.96 -11.10 3.95
N LYS A 65 -18.35 -10.36 2.89
CA LYS A 65 -18.23 -10.83 1.50
C LYS A 65 -16.78 -11.09 1.12
N LEU A 66 -15.85 -10.19 1.52
CA LEU A 66 -14.42 -10.33 1.25
C LEU A 66 -13.86 -11.62 1.88
N ARG A 67 -14.21 -11.91 3.13
CA ARG A 67 -13.78 -13.13 3.83
C ARG A 67 -14.44 -14.39 3.23
N ALA A 68 -15.72 -14.33 2.89
CA ALA A 68 -16.42 -15.42 2.21
C ALA A 68 -15.84 -15.75 0.84
N ALA A 69 -15.29 -14.76 0.14
CA ALA A 69 -14.54 -14.95 -1.11
C ALA A 69 -13.10 -15.47 -0.91
N GLY A 70 -12.69 -15.78 0.33
CA GLY A 70 -11.35 -16.28 0.65
C GLY A 70 -10.24 -15.24 0.56
N LYS A 71 -10.56 -13.96 0.41
CA LYS A 71 -9.57 -12.88 0.36
C LYS A 71 -9.12 -12.49 1.76
N THR A 72 -7.80 -12.37 1.93
CA THR A 72 -7.13 -12.05 3.20
C THR A 72 -6.69 -10.59 3.30
N THR A 73 -7.07 -9.74 2.36
CA THR A 73 -6.77 -8.30 2.37
C THR A 73 -7.04 -7.71 3.75
N PRO A 74 -6.06 -7.07 4.41
CA PRO A 74 -6.26 -6.42 5.70
C PRO A 74 -7.29 -5.30 5.59
N VAL A 75 -8.18 -5.24 6.59
CA VAL A 75 -9.25 -4.24 6.63
C VAL A 75 -9.16 -3.43 7.92
N LEU A 76 -9.11 -2.11 7.76
CA LEU A 76 -9.34 -1.10 8.79
C LEU A 76 -10.77 -0.62 8.67
N LEU A 77 -11.57 -0.81 9.73
CA LEU A 77 -12.93 -0.27 9.79
C LEU A 77 -12.94 1.12 10.42
N LEU A 78 -13.66 2.05 9.81
CA LEU A 78 -13.97 3.34 10.40
C LEU A 78 -15.35 3.25 11.06
N THR A 79 -15.48 3.73 12.31
CA THR A 79 -16.72 3.58 13.08
C THR A 79 -17.05 4.83 13.88
N ALA A 80 -18.34 5.11 14.06
CA ALA A 80 -18.78 6.14 14.98
C ALA A 80 -18.59 5.70 16.46
N ARG A 81 -18.45 6.68 17.38
CA ARG A 81 -18.07 6.47 18.79
C ARG A 81 -19.00 5.57 19.59
N ASP A 82 -20.26 5.44 19.20
CA ASP A 82 -21.30 4.75 19.99
C ASP A 82 -21.48 3.26 19.67
N ALA A 83 -20.69 2.74 18.74
CA ALA A 83 -20.83 1.39 18.22
C ALA A 83 -19.90 0.37 18.91
N ILE A 84 -19.98 0.21 20.24
CA ILE A 84 -19.28 -0.91 20.94
C ILE A 84 -19.75 -2.26 20.38
N ALA A 85 -21.04 -2.37 20.06
CA ALA A 85 -21.60 -3.58 19.44
C ALA A 85 -21.00 -3.82 18.03
N ASP A 86 -20.77 -2.77 17.25
CA ASP A 86 -20.19 -2.89 15.91
C ASP A 86 -18.69 -3.27 15.96
N ARG A 87 -17.96 -2.83 17.00
CA ARG A 87 -16.56 -3.26 17.20
C ARG A 87 -16.46 -4.75 17.50
N VAL A 88 -17.33 -5.29 18.35
CA VAL A 88 -17.36 -6.72 18.67
C VAL A 88 -17.74 -7.51 17.42
N ALA A 89 -18.80 -7.08 16.72
CA ALA A 89 -19.23 -7.71 15.46
C ALA A 89 -18.17 -7.64 14.36
N GLY A 90 -17.38 -6.56 14.32
CA GLY A 90 -16.31 -6.37 13.36
C GLY A 90 -15.10 -7.29 13.62
N LEU A 91 -14.69 -7.46 14.90
CA LEU A 91 -13.62 -8.41 15.29
C LEU A 91 -14.02 -9.83 14.92
N ASP A 92 -15.21 -10.24 15.29
CA ASP A 92 -15.74 -11.57 14.96
C ASP A 92 -15.90 -11.77 13.45
N SER A 93 -16.05 -10.67 12.69
CA SER A 93 -16.15 -10.69 11.22
C SER A 93 -14.79 -10.71 10.50
N GLY A 94 -13.68 -10.67 11.23
CA GLY A 94 -12.32 -10.76 10.66
C GLY A 94 -11.72 -9.45 10.19
N ALA A 95 -12.12 -8.30 10.77
CA ALA A 95 -11.39 -7.04 10.64
C ALA A 95 -10.03 -7.14 11.32
N ASN A 96 -9.04 -6.40 10.79
CA ASN A 96 -7.69 -6.40 11.34
C ASN A 96 -7.48 -5.27 12.35
N ASP A 97 -8.21 -4.15 12.22
CA ASP A 97 -8.17 -3.02 13.16
C ASP A 97 -9.40 -2.12 12.96
N TYR A 98 -9.61 -1.15 13.88
CA TYR A 98 -10.62 -0.11 13.76
C TYR A 98 -10.08 1.24 14.15
N LEU A 99 -10.76 2.28 13.65
CA LEU A 99 -10.50 3.65 13.99
C LEU A 99 -11.83 4.37 14.22
N VAL A 100 -11.93 5.01 15.36
CA VAL A 100 -13.16 5.73 15.78
C VAL A 100 -13.17 7.13 15.21
N LYS A 101 -14.27 7.54 14.56
CA LYS A 101 -14.53 8.91 14.12
C LYS A 101 -14.97 9.80 15.31
N PRO A 102 -14.50 11.07 15.41
CA PRO A 102 -13.47 11.67 14.57
C PRO A 102 -12.06 11.22 14.95
N PHE A 103 -11.18 11.10 13.95
CA PHE A 103 -9.80 10.65 14.12
C PHE A 103 -8.78 11.66 13.59
N ALA A 104 -7.53 11.55 14.06
CA ALA A 104 -6.41 12.25 13.49
C ALA A 104 -5.87 11.50 12.26
N LEU A 105 -5.50 12.23 11.18
CA LEU A 105 -4.94 11.63 9.97
C LEU A 105 -3.64 10.88 10.26
N GLU A 106 -2.86 11.36 11.22
CA GLU A 106 -1.63 10.71 11.70
C GLU A 106 -1.90 9.34 12.30
N GLU A 107 -3.01 9.17 13.03
CA GLU A 107 -3.43 7.90 13.61
C GLU A 107 -3.86 6.93 12.51
N LEU A 108 -4.68 7.38 11.55
CA LEU A 108 -5.04 6.58 10.38
C LEU A 108 -3.80 6.06 9.66
N SER A 109 -2.86 6.97 9.34
CA SER A 109 -1.62 6.62 8.65
C SER A 109 -0.76 5.63 9.45
N ALA A 110 -0.69 5.77 10.78
CA ALA A 110 0.06 4.86 11.64
C ALA A 110 -0.56 3.45 11.66
N ARG A 111 -1.89 3.34 11.77
CA ARG A 111 -2.60 2.06 11.74
C ARG A 111 -2.47 1.38 10.38
N LEU A 112 -2.58 2.14 9.30
CA LEU A 112 -2.41 1.62 7.94
C LEU A 112 -1.00 1.04 7.73
N ARG A 113 0.06 1.70 8.23
CA ARG A 113 1.43 1.16 8.18
C ARG A 113 1.57 -0.17 8.94
N VAL A 114 0.90 -0.31 10.09
CA VAL A 114 0.90 -1.58 10.85
C VAL A 114 0.19 -2.68 10.07
N LEU A 115 -0.96 -2.38 9.49
CA LEU A 115 -1.77 -3.34 8.72
C LEU A 115 -1.03 -3.83 7.48
N THR A 116 -0.46 -2.92 6.69
CA THR A 116 0.25 -3.28 5.46
C THR A 116 1.54 -4.05 5.75
N ARG A 117 2.22 -3.77 6.86
CA ARG A 117 3.41 -4.51 7.29
C ARG A 117 3.11 -5.99 7.58
N SER A 118 1.97 -6.29 8.17
CA SER A 118 1.60 -7.66 8.54
C SER A 118 1.45 -8.60 7.33
N GLN A 119 1.14 -8.08 6.15
CA GLN A 119 1.04 -8.87 4.91
C GLN A 119 2.39 -9.42 4.43
N PHE A 120 3.48 -8.72 4.71
CA PHE A 120 4.82 -9.11 4.24
C PHE A 120 5.59 -9.95 5.28
N GLY A 121 4.88 -10.51 6.27
CA GLY A 121 5.44 -11.31 7.36
C GLY A 121 5.72 -10.45 8.61
N ALA A 122 5.56 -11.05 9.79
CA ALA A 122 5.82 -10.41 11.10
C ALA A 122 7.33 -10.18 11.35
N GLY A 123 8.05 -9.73 10.31
CA GLY A 123 9.46 -9.43 10.35
C GLY A 123 9.76 -8.01 10.82
N ASP A 124 11.03 -7.75 10.99
CA ASP A 124 11.61 -6.44 11.29
C ASP A 124 11.02 -5.36 10.34
N SER A 125 10.72 -4.17 10.87
CA SER A 125 10.33 -3.02 10.05
C SER A 125 11.42 -2.61 9.05
N ARG A 126 12.57 -3.27 9.10
CA ARG A 126 13.76 -2.99 8.32
C ARG A 126 13.95 -4.02 7.20
N LEU A 127 13.77 -3.57 5.97
CA LEU A 127 14.11 -4.34 4.77
C LEU A 127 15.59 -4.13 4.41
N VAL A 128 16.27 -5.21 4.00
CA VAL A 128 17.71 -5.18 3.71
C VAL A 128 18.01 -5.88 2.39
N ALA A 129 18.82 -5.22 1.56
CA ALA A 129 19.40 -5.78 0.36
C ALA A 129 20.85 -5.28 0.20
N GLY A 130 21.82 -6.12 0.52
CA GLY A 130 23.23 -5.73 0.62
C GLY A 130 23.43 -4.60 1.62
N ASP A 131 23.98 -3.48 1.17
CA ASP A 131 24.18 -2.26 1.95
C ASP A 131 23.00 -1.26 1.90
N LEU A 132 21.92 -1.61 1.19
CA LEU A 132 20.68 -0.85 1.13
C LEU A 132 19.75 -1.27 2.27
N THR A 133 19.25 -0.31 3.01
CA THR A 133 18.27 -0.52 4.09
C THR A 133 17.10 0.43 3.94
N LEU A 134 15.89 -0.09 4.15
CA LEU A 134 14.65 0.67 4.16
C LEU A 134 13.90 0.35 5.46
N ASP A 135 13.62 1.35 6.27
CA ASP A 135 12.81 1.24 7.48
C ASP A 135 11.38 1.67 7.15
N THR A 136 10.46 0.72 7.17
CA THR A 136 9.04 0.95 6.83
C THR A 136 8.30 1.76 7.89
N GLY A 137 8.76 1.74 9.15
CA GLY A 137 8.17 2.50 10.25
C GLY A 137 8.51 3.99 10.17
N THR A 138 9.78 4.30 9.95
CA THR A 138 10.28 5.70 9.84
C THR A 138 10.33 6.21 8.39
N ARG A 139 10.12 5.33 7.41
CA ARG A 139 10.26 5.59 5.96
C ARG A 139 11.65 6.10 5.55
N ARG A 140 12.67 5.76 6.31
CA ARG A 140 14.05 6.12 6.01
C ARG A 140 14.73 5.08 5.13
N VAL A 141 15.48 5.58 4.15
CA VAL A 141 16.27 4.76 3.23
C VAL A 141 17.73 5.13 3.38
N LYS A 142 18.61 4.13 3.49
CA LYS A 142 20.06 4.33 3.55
C LYS A 142 20.76 3.36 2.63
N ARG A 143 21.86 3.80 2.02
CA ARG A 143 22.77 2.96 1.26
C ARG A 143 24.21 3.20 1.67
N GLY A 144 24.93 2.15 2.03
CA GLY A 144 26.29 2.28 2.56
C GLY A 144 26.35 3.18 3.82
N GLY A 145 25.28 3.28 4.61
CA GLY A 145 25.15 4.17 5.76
C GLY A 145 24.68 5.61 5.44
N ALA A 146 24.78 6.05 4.20
CA ALA A 146 24.29 7.37 3.76
C ALA A 146 22.78 7.39 3.58
N GLU A 147 22.11 8.43 4.06
CA GLU A 147 20.66 8.60 3.90
C GLU A 147 20.32 9.04 2.46
N ILE A 148 19.29 8.43 1.89
CA ILE A 148 18.79 8.71 0.55
C ILE A 148 17.40 9.32 0.65
N VAL A 149 17.22 10.51 0.08
CA VAL A 149 15.92 11.17 0.00
C VAL A 149 15.19 10.73 -1.26
N LEU A 150 14.06 10.05 -1.06
CA LEU A 150 13.17 9.62 -2.11
C LEU A 150 11.88 10.44 -2.10
N SER A 151 11.31 10.68 -3.27
CA SER A 151 9.91 11.11 -3.35
C SER A 151 8.97 9.99 -2.90
N ALA A 152 7.72 10.32 -2.62
CA ALA A 152 6.73 9.34 -2.16
C ALA A 152 6.56 8.15 -3.14
N ARG A 153 6.56 8.42 -4.46
CA ARG A 153 6.45 7.37 -5.49
C ARG A 153 7.73 6.56 -5.65
N GLU A 154 8.90 7.18 -5.57
CA GLU A 154 10.17 6.44 -5.56
C GLU A 154 10.27 5.51 -4.35
N TYR A 155 9.83 5.99 -3.18
CA TYR A 155 9.79 5.19 -1.96
C TYR A 155 8.84 3.98 -2.13
N ALA A 156 7.61 4.19 -2.61
CA ALA A 156 6.64 3.11 -2.81
C ALA A 156 7.15 2.05 -3.80
N LEU A 157 7.80 2.48 -4.88
CA LEU A 157 8.41 1.56 -5.84
C LEU A 157 9.58 0.78 -5.22
N LEU A 158 10.45 1.45 -4.45
CA LEU A 158 11.56 0.79 -3.78
C LEU A 158 11.06 -0.23 -2.75
N GLU A 159 10.11 0.17 -1.92
CA GLU A 159 9.49 -0.69 -0.90
C GLU A 159 8.91 -1.96 -1.54
N TYR A 160 8.18 -1.81 -2.65
CA TYR A 160 7.61 -2.94 -3.39
C TYR A 160 8.70 -3.88 -3.95
N LEU A 161 9.75 -3.33 -4.54
CA LEU A 161 10.89 -4.10 -5.03
C LEU A 161 11.61 -4.85 -3.90
N MET A 162 11.78 -4.22 -2.73
CA MET A 162 12.45 -4.83 -1.57
C MET A 162 11.63 -5.93 -0.91
N HIS A 163 10.31 -5.78 -0.83
CA HIS A 163 9.43 -6.86 -0.38
C HIS A 163 9.45 -8.08 -1.31
N ASN A 164 9.71 -7.85 -2.59
CA ASN A 164 9.84 -8.89 -3.62
C ASN A 164 11.30 -9.16 -4.02
N LYS A 165 12.23 -9.01 -3.08
CA LYS A 165 13.67 -9.22 -3.33
C LYS A 165 13.91 -10.60 -3.98
N GLY A 166 14.62 -10.61 -5.12
CA GLY A 166 14.93 -11.81 -5.91
C GLY A 166 13.83 -12.23 -6.89
N ILE A 167 12.65 -11.64 -6.83
CA ILE A 167 11.52 -11.95 -7.71
C ILE A 167 11.49 -10.95 -8.87
N VAL A 168 11.35 -11.45 -10.10
CA VAL A 168 11.16 -10.61 -11.29
C VAL A 168 9.72 -10.10 -11.31
N LEU A 169 9.57 -8.79 -11.27
CA LEU A 169 8.27 -8.11 -11.34
C LEU A 169 8.06 -7.54 -12.75
N SER A 170 6.96 -7.89 -13.39
CA SER A 170 6.58 -7.28 -14.66
C SER A 170 6.23 -5.80 -14.50
N ARG A 171 6.31 -5.02 -15.60
CA ARG A 171 5.90 -3.61 -15.59
C ARG A 171 4.46 -3.45 -15.11
N GLU A 172 3.57 -4.27 -15.62
CA GLU A 172 2.17 -4.30 -15.24
C GLU A 172 1.97 -4.55 -13.73
N LYS A 173 2.67 -5.53 -13.16
CA LYS A 173 2.62 -5.79 -11.70
C LYS A 173 3.10 -4.60 -10.89
N ILE A 174 4.18 -3.95 -11.33
CA ILE A 174 4.70 -2.75 -10.65
C ILE A 174 3.71 -1.60 -10.78
N GLU A 175 3.16 -1.38 -11.96
CA GLU A 175 2.19 -0.32 -12.23
C GLU A 175 0.94 -0.50 -11.37
N ASN A 176 0.33 -1.67 -11.42
CA ASN A 176 -0.87 -2.00 -10.67
C ASN A 176 -0.70 -1.89 -9.13
N HIS A 177 0.53 -2.04 -8.62
CA HIS A 177 0.80 -1.96 -7.19
C HIS A 177 1.18 -0.54 -6.71
N VAL A 178 1.87 0.24 -7.55
CA VAL A 178 2.42 1.55 -7.15
C VAL A 178 1.49 2.70 -7.56
N TRP A 179 0.67 2.52 -8.60
CA TRP A 179 -0.29 3.51 -9.08
C TRP A 179 -1.73 3.04 -8.88
N ASN A 180 -2.67 3.98 -8.85
CA ASN A 180 -4.11 3.72 -8.73
C ASN A 180 -4.75 3.38 -10.09
N PHE A 181 -6.00 2.92 -10.04
CA PHE A 181 -6.74 2.46 -11.23
C PHE A 181 -6.93 3.56 -12.29
N ASP A 182 -7.15 4.81 -11.84
CA ASP A 182 -7.39 5.97 -12.72
C ASP A 182 -6.09 6.63 -13.22
N TYR A 183 -4.94 5.95 -13.06
CA TYR A 183 -3.69 6.49 -13.52
C TYR A 183 -3.59 6.39 -15.05
N GLU A 184 -3.83 7.49 -15.75
CA GLU A 184 -3.69 7.63 -17.23
C GLU A 184 -2.24 7.91 -17.67
N GLY A 185 -1.25 7.55 -16.89
CA GLY A 185 0.16 7.73 -17.23
C GLY A 185 0.59 6.83 -18.41
N GLY A 186 1.51 7.32 -19.21
CA GLY A 186 2.02 6.58 -20.37
C GLY A 186 2.67 5.25 -19.99
N THR A 187 2.68 4.31 -20.93
CA THR A 187 3.17 2.92 -20.78
C THR A 187 4.64 2.78 -20.30
N ASN A 188 5.37 3.88 -20.16
CA ASN A 188 6.78 3.90 -19.74
C ASN A 188 7.00 4.49 -18.34
N VAL A 189 5.94 4.74 -17.56
CA VAL A 189 6.07 5.35 -16.22
C VAL A 189 6.97 4.54 -15.30
N VAL A 190 6.84 3.23 -15.30
CA VAL A 190 7.67 2.32 -14.51
C VAL A 190 9.15 2.50 -14.87
N ASP A 191 9.47 2.53 -16.17
CA ASP A 191 10.84 2.67 -16.67
C ASP A 191 11.47 4.01 -16.23
N VAL A 192 10.68 5.08 -16.22
CA VAL A 192 11.10 6.42 -15.76
C VAL A 192 11.44 6.39 -14.25
N TYR A 193 10.55 5.82 -13.43
CA TYR A 193 10.79 5.75 -11.98
C TYR A 193 11.90 4.77 -11.60
N ILE A 194 12.08 3.67 -12.33
CA ILE A 194 13.25 2.78 -12.18
C ILE A 194 14.54 3.55 -12.48
N ARG A 195 14.55 4.41 -13.53
CA ARG A 195 15.72 5.25 -13.82
C ARG A 195 16.02 6.23 -12.69
N TYR A 196 14.98 6.86 -12.12
CA TYR A 196 15.16 7.76 -10.97
C TYR A 196 15.70 7.04 -9.75
N LEU A 197 15.16 5.86 -9.44
CA LEU A 197 15.67 5.03 -8.33
C LEU A 197 17.12 4.62 -8.55
N ARG A 198 17.48 4.13 -9.74
CA ARG A 198 18.86 3.75 -10.05
C ARG A 198 19.84 4.91 -9.87
N LYS A 199 19.45 6.12 -10.29
CA LYS A 199 20.25 7.32 -10.10
C LYS A 199 20.53 7.61 -8.62
N LYS A 200 19.60 7.32 -7.73
CA LYS A 200 19.73 7.61 -6.30
C LYS A 200 20.33 6.44 -5.50
N ILE A 201 20.07 5.22 -5.92
CA ILE A 201 20.45 4.01 -5.18
C ILE A 201 21.68 3.37 -5.77
N ASP A 202 21.77 3.25 -7.10
CA ASP A 202 22.80 2.48 -7.75
C ASP A 202 23.97 3.32 -8.26
N ASP A 203 23.76 4.60 -8.61
CA ASP A 203 24.86 5.46 -9.10
C ASP A 203 25.90 5.70 -7.99
N GLY A 204 27.17 5.62 -8.36
CA GLY A 204 28.28 5.74 -7.40
C GLY A 204 28.56 4.47 -6.57
N HIS A 205 27.73 3.43 -6.66
CA HIS A 205 27.98 2.15 -6.03
C HIS A 205 28.48 1.10 -7.03
N GLU A 206 29.50 0.35 -6.67
CA GLU A 206 30.05 -0.72 -7.50
C GLU A 206 29.02 -1.83 -7.74
N ARG A 207 28.32 -2.26 -6.68
CA ARG A 207 27.25 -3.26 -6.76
C ARG A 207 25.93 -2.59 -7.07
N LYS A 208 25.34 -2.93 -8.20
CA LYS A 208 23.99 -2.50 -8.57
C LYS A 208 22.97 -3.46 -7.95
N LEU A 209 21.84 -2.93 -7.51
CA LEU A 209 20.78 -3.74 -6.88
C LEU A 209 19.54 -3.86 -7.77
N ILE A 210 19.24 -2.87 -8.61
CA ILE A 210 18.06 -2.88 -9.47
C ILE A 210 18.44 -3.33 -10.87
N HIS A 211 18.01 -4.51 -11.26
CA HIS A 211 18.35 -5.13 -12.55
C HIS A 211 17.16 -5.17 -13.50
N THR A 212 17.46 -5.08 -14.81
CA THR A 212 16.46 -5.29 -15.86
C THR A 212 16.57 -6.74 -16.35
N VAL A 213 15.44 -7.44 -16.32
CA VAL A 213 15.31 -8.74 -16.99
C VAL A 213 14.61 -8.51 -18.32
N ARG A 214 15.35 -8.59 -19.44
CA ARG A 214 14.84 -8.25 -20.77
C ARG A 214 13.56 -9.03 -21.09
N GLY A 215 12.54 -8.32 -21.56
CA GLY A 215 11.23 -8.90 -21.91
C GLY A 215 10.35 -9.27 -20.72
N MET A 216 10.85 -9.27 -19.46
CA MET A 216 10.11 -9.70 -18.29
C MET A 216 9.82 -8.56 -17.30
N GLY A 217 10.76 -7.63 -17.07
CA GLY A 217 10.58 -6.54 -16.11
C GLY A 217 11.82 -6.23 -15.29
N TYR A 218 11.64 -6.04 -13.98
CA TYR A 218 12.68 -5.60 -13.06
C TYR A 218 12.78 -6.52 -11.83
N VAL A 219 13.98 -6.61 -11.28
CA VAL A 219 14.25 -7.36 -10.05
C VAL A 219 15.23 -6.58 -9.18
N LEU A 220 14.97 -6.53 -7.88
CA LEU A 220 15.93 -6.07 -6.89
C LEU A 220 16.61 -7.29 -6.28
N ARG A 221 17.92 -7.39 -6.46
CA ARG A 221 18.73 -8.48 -5.91
C ARG A 221 20.19 -8.07 -5.73
N GLU A 222 20.85 -8.75 -4.86
CA GLU A 222 22.31 -8.75 -4.79
C GLU A 222 22.85 -9.64 -5.91
N GLU A 223 23.78 -9.15 -6.71
CA GLU A 223 24.53 -10.07 -7.59
C GLU A 223 25.41 -10.95 -6.70
N THR A 224 25.23 -12.24 -6.83
CA THR A 224 26.22 -13.19 -6.31
C THR A 224 27.46 -13.04 -7.16
N PRO A 225 28.65 -12.88 -6.57
CA PRO A 225 29.91 -12.77 -7.29
C PRO A 225 30.18 -14.01 -8.15
#